data_187db19c422a1f94be2879340ca1daae
#
_entry.id   187db19c422a1f94be2879340ca1daae
#
_cell.length_a   1.000
_cell.length_b   1.000
_cell.length_c   1.000
_cell.angle_alpha   90.00
_cell.angle_beta   90.00
_cell.angle_gamma   90.00
#
_symmetry.space_group_name_H-M   'P 1'
#
loop_
_entity.id
_entity.type
_entity.pdbx_description
1 polymer ?
#
loop_
_entity_poly.entity_id
_entity_poly.type
_entity_poly.pdbx_seq_one_letter_code
_entity_poly.pdbx_strand_id
1 'polypeptide(L)' 'MRKPLMPKATASWLIENTSLSFEQIGNFVGLHMLEIQAIADGEVSS' A
#
# COMPACT_ATOMS: atom_id res chain seq x y z
N MET A 1 1.28 0.01 -17.24
CA MET A 1 2.21 -0.29 -16.14
C MET A 1 1.76 -1.52 -15.40
N ARG A 2 2.68 -2.40 -15.08
CA ARG A 2 2.33 -3.60 -14.33
C ARG A 2 2.13 -3.30 -12.87
N LYS A 3 1.16 -4.01 -12.28
CA LYS A 3 1.00 -3.96 -10.84
C LYS A 3 2.05 -4.85 -10.17
N PRO A 4 2.52 -4.48 -8.98
CA PRO A 4 3.42 -5.37 -8.24
C PRO A 4 2.79 -6.72 -7.98
N LEU A 5 3.61 -7.76 -7.92
CA LEU A 5 3.12 -9.11 -7.66
C LEU A 5 2.51 -9.25 -6.27
N MET A 6 3.02 -8.50 -5.30
CA MET A 6 2.52 -8.55 -3.92
C MET A 6 2.15 -7.13 -3.49
N PRO A 7 1.01 -6.63 -3.98
CA PRO A 7 0.67 -5.23 -3.74
C PRO A 7 0.53 -4.87 -2.26
N LYS A 8 0.01 -5.78 -1.45
CA LYS A 8 -0.14 -5.50 -0.02
C LYS A 8 1.21 -5.42 0.68
N ALA A 9 2.11 -6.34 0.36
CA ALA A 9 3.45 -6.32 0.94
C ALA A 9 4.23 -5.10 0.46
N THR A 10 4.09 -4.74 -0.81
CA THR A 10 4.74 -3.55 -1.35
C THR A 10 4.21 -2.29 -0.69
N ALA A 11 2.89 -2.22 -0.50
CA ALA A 11 2.28 -1.08 0.16
C ALA A 11 2.79 -0.94 1.60
N SER A 12 2.87 -2.05 2.32
CA SER A 12 3.38 -2.04 3.69
C SER A 12 4.82 -1.52 3.73
N TRP A 13 5.65 -1.98 2.80
CA TRP A 13 7.02 -1.52 2.71
C TRP A 13 7.09 -0.02 2.44
N LEU A 14 6.25 0.47 1.51
CA LEU A 14 6.23 1.87 1.16
C LEU A 14 5.75 2.74 2.32
N ILE A 15 4.77 2.26 3.07
CA ILE A 15 4.27 2.97 4.24
C ILE A 15 5.40 3.17 5.26
N GLU A 16 6.19 2.14 5.46
CA GLU A 16 7.22 2.17 6.52
C GLU A 16 8.51 2.84 6.08
N ASN A 17 8.79 2.86 4.78
CA ASN A 17 10.10 3.28 4.28
C ASN A 17 10.06 4.55 3.42
N THR A 18 8.89 5.12 3.20
CA THR A 18 8.76 6.35 2.42
C THR A 18 7.78 7.29 3.10
N SER A 19 7.74 8.54 2.63
CA SER A 19 6.77 9.51 3.13
C SER A 19 5.64 9.75 2.13
N LEU A 20 5.41 8.80 1.23
CA LEU A 20 4.32 8.90 0.27
C LEU A 20 2.98 8.89 0.97
N SER A 21 2.00 9.61 0.42
CA SER A 21 0.65 9.57 0.96
C SER A 21 0.00 8.23 0.63
N PHE A 22 -1.06 7.90 1.37
CA PHE A 22 -1.80 6.66 1.10
C PHE A 22 -2.36 6.65 -0.31
N GLU A 23 -2.82 7.79 -0.80
CA GLU A 23 -3.32 7.89 -2.15
C GLU A 23 -2.24 7.58 -3.17
N GLN A 24 -1.04 8.12 -2.97
CA GLN A 24 0.07 7.86 -3.87
C GLN A 24 0.47 6.39 -3.86
N ILE A 25 0.55 5.81 -2.68
CA ILE A 25 0.87 4.39 -2.54
C ILE A 25 -0.19 3.54 -3.23
N GLY A 26 -1.46 3.86 -3.00
CA GLY A 26 -2.56 3.13 -3.62
C GLY A 26 -2.48 3.17 -5.13
N ASN A 27 -2.18 4.33 -5.70
CA ASN A 27 -2.04 4.46 -7.15
C ASN A 27 -0.88 3.63 -7.67
N PHE A 28 0.21 3.59 -6.91
CA PHE A 28 1.39 2.85 -7.32
C PHE A 28 1.15 1.34 -7.32
N VAL A 29 0.50 0.82 -6.28
CA VAL A 29 0.32 -0.62 -6.14
C VAL A 29 -1.02 -1.11 -6.70
N GLY A 30 -1.90 -0.18 -7.11
CA GLY A 30 -3.19 -0.55 -7.68
C GLY A 30 -4.25 -0.89 -6.65
N LEU A 31 -4.16 -0.32 -5.46
CA LEU A 31 -5.14 -0.50 -4.40
C LEU A 31 -5.79 0.84 -4.05
N HIS A 32 -6.98 0.77 -3.49
CA HIS A 32 -7.66 1.97 -3.01
C HIS A 32 -6.98 2.47 -1.75
N MET A 33 -7.01 3.80 -1.54
CA MET A 33 -6.36 4.39 -0.38
C MET A 33 -6.89 3.84 0.94
N LEU A 34 -8.17 3.44 0.97
CA LEU A 34 -8.74 2.86 2.19
C LEU A 34 -8.12 1.51 2.51
N GLU A 35 -7.71 0.75 1.49
CA GLU A 35 -7.00 -0.50 1.72
C GLU A 35 -5.60 -0.23 2.24
N ILE A 36 -4.95 0.83 1.76
CA ILE A 36 -3.63 1.22 2.26
C ILE A 36 -3.75 1.62 3.73
N GLN A 37 -4.79 2.35 4.07
CA GLN A 37 -5.01 2.74 5.45
C GLN A 37 -5.20 1.51 6.36
N ALA A 38 -5.96 0.53 5.90
CA ALA A 38 -6.16 -0.71 6.66
C ALA A 38 -4.84 -1.46 6.86
N ILE A 39 -3.99 -1.48 5.85
CA ILE A 39 -2.68 -2.10 5.97
C ILE A 39 -1.84 -1.36 7.00
N ALA A 40 -1.87 -0.04 6.98
CA ALA A 40 -1.11 0.77 7.93
C ALA A 40 -1.59 0.56 9.36
N ASP A 41 -2.89 0.31 9.53
CA ASP A 41 -3.46 0.07 10.85
C ASP A 41 -3.26 -1.37 11.32
N GLY A 42 -2.73 -2.23 10.47
CA GLY A 42 -2.51 -3.62 10.82
C GLY A 42 -3.77 -4.47 10.79
N GLU A 43 -4.84 -3.99 10.17
CA GLU A 43 -6.09 -4.74 10.12
C GLU A 43 -6.08 -5.85 9.09
N VAL A 44 -5.23 -5.73 8.09
CA VAL A 44 -5.15 -6.70 7.01
C VAL A 44 -3.86 -7.47 7.16
N SER A 45 -3.98 -8.75 7.41
CA SER A 45 -2.82 -9.63 7.44
C SER A 45 -2.38 -9.92 6.02
N SER A 46 -1.12 -9.80 5.80
CA SER A 46 -0.55 -10.13 4.51
C SER A 46 -0.55 -11.64 4.28
#